data_1baa6357dbf02524bf9618925499d43a
#
_entry.id   1baa6357dbf02524bf9618925499d43a
#
_cell.length_a   1.000
_cell.length_b   1.000
_cell.length_c   1.000
_cell.angle_alpha   90.00
_cell.angle_beta   90.00
_cell.angle_gamma   90.00
#
_symmetry.space_group_name_H-M   'P 1'
#
loop_
_entity.id
_entity.type
_entity.pdbx_description
1 polymer ?
#
loop_
_entity_poly.entity_id
_entity_poly.type
_entity_poly.pdbx_seq_one_letter_code
_entity_poly.pdbx_strand_id
1 'polypeptide(L)'
;METRATAPALGKKEEVQMIIGGVYSFNNGKPVIESKYGRELEEVEQAIASVKASVHKSKVSHEKTMPGRMLHKPGSLNKAFKEEFESRDWAKCKIPCDYPANYYAGGYKPASLSKGAFREIDFVRNRVGVEVQFGKYAFMVYNVCAKMTIFHKMDIIDVGIEIVPLKEFADEMSTGVSYFEQFVWDLEHRGVADIDIPVLIMGVTKE
;
A
#
# COMPACT_ATOMS: atom_id res chain seq x y z
N MET A 1 -4.92 -11.56 -59.18
CA MET A 1 -4.03 -12.08 -58.11
C MET A 1 -3.95 -10.94 -57.08
N GLU A 2 -4.79 -11.01 -56.05
CA GLU A 2 -4.75 -10.03 -54.95
C GLU A 2 -3.84 -10.54 -53.86
N THR A 3 -2.76 -9.82 -53.60
CA THR A 3 -1.87 -10.06 -52.49
C THR A 3 -2.49 -9.62 -51.19
N ARG A 4 -2.90 -10.59 -50.35
CA ARG A 4 -3.36 -10.36 -48.98
C ARG A 4 -2.17 -9.82 -48.16
N ALA A 5 -2.26 -8.57 -47.73
CA ALA A 5 -1.35 -8.01 -46.75
C ALA A 5 -1.59 -8.69 -45.41
N THR A 6 -0.61 -9.38 -44.88
CA THR A 6 -0.59 -9.93 -43.51
C THR A 6 -0.45 -8.78 -42.55
N ALA A 7 -1.41 -8.64 -41.63
CA ALA A 7 -1.34 -7.70 -40.53
C ALA A 7 -0.09 -7.97 -39.68
N PRO A 8 0.61 -6.92 -39.15
CA PRO A 8 1.77 -7.12 -38.29
C PRO A 8 1.34 -7.81 -37.00
N ALA A 9 2.07 -8.85 -36.62
CA ALA A 9 1.90 -9.52 -35.33
C ALA A 9 2.03 -8.48 -34.19
N LEU A 10 1.05 -8.42 -33.29
CA LEU A 10 1.16 -7.65 -32.05
C LEU A 10 2.38 -8.17 -31.28
N GLY A 11 3.42 -7.35 -31.23
CA GLY A 11 4.59 -7.64 -30.41
C GLY A 11 4.15 -7.91 -28.98
N LYS A 12 4.61 -9.01 -28.37
CA LYS A 12 4.45 -9.28 -26.95
C LYS A 12 5.01 -8.07 -26.21
N LYS A 13 4.17 -7.34 -25.48
CA LYS A 13 4.65 -6.32 -24.53
C LYS A 13 5.56 -7.03 -23.55
N GLU A 14 6.80 -6.57 -23.40
CA GLU A 14 7.69 -7.05 -22.37
C GLU A 14 7.00 -6.93 -21.02
N GLU A 15 6.99 -8.01 -20.26
CA GLU A 15 6.42 -8.06 -18.92
C GLU A 15 7.45 -7.49 -17.95
N VAL A 16 7.24 -6.23 -17.56
CA VAL A 16 8.10 -5.51 -16.61
C VAL A 16 7.62 -5.82 -15.20
N GLN A 17 8.48 -6.44 -14.41
CA GLN A 17 8.20 -6.77 -13.00
C GLN A 17 8.33 -5.52 -12.11
N MET A 18 7.81 -5.62 -10.88
CA MET A 18 8.06 -4.61 -9.86
C MET A 18 9.33 -4.94 -9.08
N ILE A 19 10.08 -3.91 -8.72
CA ILE A 19 11.29 -4.01 -7.90
C ILE A 19 11.18 -3.08 -6.69
N ILE A 20 11.94 -3.36 -5.64
CA ILE A 20 12.12 -2.50 -4.49
C ILE A 20 13.27 -1.54 -4.80
N GLY A 21 12.95 -0.27 -5.00
CA GLY A 21 13.92 0.77 -5.29
C GLY A 21 14.27 1.66 -4.09
N GLY A 22 13.49 1.57 -2.99
CA GLY A 22 13.70 2.33 -1.77
C GLY A 22 13.34 1.53 -0.52
N VAL A 23 14.11 1.71 0.54
CA VAL A 23 13.85 1.09 1.85
C VAL A 23 14.13 2.11 2.95
N TYR A 24 13.16 2.32 3.84
CA TYR A 24 13.29 3.17 5.00
C TYR A 24 12.87 2.43 6.26
N SER A 25 13.76 2.40 7.26
CA SER A 25 13.53 1.72 8.54
C SER A 25 13.02 2.72 9.57
N PHE A 26 11.71 2.82 9.70
CA PHE A 26 11.09 3.61 10.75
C PHE A 26 11.10 2.83 12.07
N ASN A 27 11.49 3.48 13.16
CA ASN A 27 11.49 2.92 14.52
C ASN A 27 12.12 1.50 14.60
N ASN A 28 13.28 1.30 13.95
CA ASN A 28 13.97 0.01 13.84
C ASN A 28 13.20 -1.09 13.09
N GLY A 29 12.28 -0.74 12.19
CA GLY A 29 11.48 -1.73 11.47
C GLY A 29 12.30 -2.76 10.73
N LYS A 30 13.35 -2.35 9.99
CA LYS A 30 14.22 -3.27 9.24
C LYS A 30 14.95 -4.28 10.15
N PRO A 31 15.70 -3.88 11.19
CA PRO A 31 16.34 -4.84 12.09
C PRO A 31 15.35 -5.80 12.78
N VAL A 32 14.18 -5.33 13.15
CA VAL A 32 13.16 -6.16 13.81
C VAL A 32 12.63 -7.23 12.85
N ILE A 33 12.28 -6.86 11.62
CA ILE A 33 11.71 -7.81 10.67
C ILE A 33 12.76 -8.81 10.19
N GLU A 34 13.98 -8.37 9.89
CA GLU A 34 15.07 -9.25 9.46
C GLU A 34 15.45 -10.28 10.53
N SER A 35 15.42 -9.89 11.82
CA SER A 35 15.83 -10.78 12.92
C SER A 35 14.73 -11.76 13.36
N LYS A 36 13.46 -11.37 13.28
CA LYS A 36 12.35 -12.14 13.84
C LYS A 36 11.38 -12.71 12.81
N TYR A 37 11.27 -12.06 11.64
CA TYR A 37 10.25 -12.31 10.63
C TYR A 37 10.85 -12.42 9.22
N GLY A 38 12.07 -12.97 9.11
CA GLY A 38 12.81 -13.07 7.84
C GLY A 38 12.06 -13.84 6.76
N ARG A 39 11.28 -14.87 7.13
CA ARG A 39 10.44 -15.61 6.20
C ARG A 39 9.30 -14.75 5.65
N GLU A 40 8.62 -14.01 6.51
CA GLU A 40 7.54 -13.09 6.14
C GLU A 40 8.07 -11.97 5.25
N LEU A 41 9.25 -11.44 5.55
CA LEU A 41 9.94 -10.46 4.70
C LEU A 41 10.19 -11.02 3.29
N GLU A 42 10.77 -12.23 3.20
CA GLU A 42 11.04 -12.90 1.93
C GLU A 42 9.75 -13.13 1.11
N GLU A 43 8.66 -13.53 1.76
CA GLU A 43 7.35 -13.69 1.11
C GLU A 43 6.80 -12.35 0.57
N VAL A 44 7.01 -11.24 1.30
CA VAL A 44 6.62 -9.89 0.85
C VAL A 44 7.46 -9.47 -0.37
N GLU A 45 8.77 -9.67 -0.34
CA GLU A 45 9.67 -9.38 -1.46
C GLU A 45 9.30 -10.19 -2.71
N GLN A 46 8.99 -11.47 -2.53
CA GLN A 46 8.50 -12.34 -3.62
C GLN A 46 7.15 -11.87 -4.16
N ALA A 47 6.21 -11.45 -3.30
CA ALA A 47 4.94 -10.91 -3.74
C ALA A 47 5.12 -9.65 -4.59
N ILE A 48 6.02 -8.74 -4.18
CA ILE A 48 6.37 -7.54 -4.96
C ILE A 48 6.93 -7.94 -6.33
N ALA A 49 7.92 -8.82 -6.37
CA ALA A 49 8.56 -9.27 -7.61
C ALA A 49 7.60 -10.01 -8.56
N SER A 50 6.55 -10.65 -8.04
CA SER A 50 5.56 -11.37 -8.84
C SER A 50 4.56 -10.43 -9.55
N VAL A 51 4.40 -9.19 -9.09
CA VAL A 51 3.47 -8.22 -9.71
C VAL A 51 4.08 -7.63 -10.97
N LYS A 52 3.39 -7.79 -12.10
CA LYS A 52 3.82 -7.30 -13.43
C LYS A 52 3.27 -5.90 -13.67
N ALA A 53 4.05 -4.87 -13.40
CA ALA A 53 3.62 -3.46 -13.51
C ALA A 53 3.05 -3.11 -14.90
N SER A 54 3.67 -3.61 -15.99
CA SER A 54 3.29 -3.27 -17.37
C SER A 54 1.84 -3.65 -17.74
N VAL A 55 1.28 -4.73 -17.17
CA VAL A 55 -0.11 -5.17 -17.42
C VAL A 55 -1.14 -4.21 -16.83
N HIS A 56 -0.76 -3.40 -15.85
CA HIS A 56 -1.65 -2.47 -15.14
C HIS A 56 -1.65 -1.05 -15.71
N LYS A 57 -0.87 -0.81 -16.78
CA LYS A 57 -0.84 0.48 -17.50
C LYS A 57 -1.97 0.54 -18.54
N SER A 58 -3.20 0.74 -18.07
CA SER A 58 -4.42 0.63 -18.88
C SER A 58 -5.40 1.81 -18.73
N LYS A 59 -5.08 2.84 -17.93
CA LYS A 59 -5.94 3.99 -17.70
C LYS A 59 -5.55 5.14 -18.63
N VAL A 60 -6.47 5.61 -19.48
CA VAL A 60 -6.29 6.88 -20.20
C VAL A 60 -6.61 8.03 -19.25
N SER A 61 -5.69 8.97 -19.11
CA SER A 61 -5.86 10.13 -18.24
C SER A 61 -6.81 11.17 -18.86
N HIS A 62 -7.78 11.61 -18.06
CA HIS A 62 -8.64 12.78 -18.33
C HIS A 62 -8.25 13.98 -17.45
N GLU A 63 -7.16 13.89 -16.71
CA GLU A 63 -6.70 14.95 -15.82
C GLU A 63 -6.08 16.10 -16.63
N LYS A 64 -6.34 17.34 -16.22
CA LYS A 64 -5.86 18.54 -16.92
C LYS A 64 -4.33 18.60 -17.05
N THR A 65 -3.62 18.02 -16.07
CA THR A 65 -2.14 17.99 -16.00
C THR A 65 -1.52 16.92 -16.91
N MET A 66 -2.29 15.90 -17.31
CA MET A 66 -1.79 14.74 -18.06
C MET A 66 -2.82 14.24 -19.10
N PRO A 67 -3.38 15.07 -19.97
CA PRO A 67 -4.44 14.64 -20.88
C PRO A 67 -3.95 13.57 -21.85
N GLY A 68 -4.70 12.49 -22.00
CA GLY A 68 -4.42 11.41 -22.93
C GLY A 68 -3.26 10.47 -22.59
N ARG A 69 -2.51 10.72 -21.50
CA ARG A 69 -1.44 9.80 -21.09
C ARG A 69 -2.01 8.45 -20.65
N MET A 70 -1.31 7.38 -21.02
CA MET A 70 -1.57 6.05 -20.47
C MET A 70 -0.94 5.95 -19.10
N LEU A 71 -1.76 5.69 -18.09
CA LEU A 71 -1.37 5.62 -16.67
C LEU A 71 -1.57 4.21 -16.12
N HIS A 72 -0.80 3.87 -15.10
CA HIS A 72 -1.06 2.72 -14.27
C HIS A 72 -2.33 2.92 -13.45
N LYS A 73 -3.14 1.87 -13.32
CA LYS A 73 -4.41 1.90 -12.58
C LYS A 73 -4.18 1.40 -11.15
N PRO A 74 -4.20 2.27 -10.12
CA PRO A 74 -3.95 1.87 -8.74
C PRO A 74 -4.80 0.71 -8.25
N GLY A 75 -6.10 0.73 -8.53
CA GLY A 75 -7.00 -0.37 -8.14
C GLY A 75 -6.68 -1.72 -8.79
N SER A 76 -6.05 -1.73 -9.98
CA SER A 76 -5.60 -2.96 -10.63
C SER A 76 -4.32 -3.49 -9.99
N LEU A 77 -3.40 -2.60 -9.60
CA LEU A 77 -2.21 -2.96 -8.84
C LEU A 77 -2.58 -3.52 -7.47
N ASN A 78 -3.44 -2.83 -6.71
CA ASN A 78 -3.91 -3.33 -5.41
C ASN A 78 -4.57 -4.72 -5.52
N LYS A 79 -5.31 -4.97 -6.62
CA LYS A 79 -5.89 -6.31 -6.86
C LYS A 79 -4.82 -7.36 -7.09
N ALA A 80 -3.79 -7.06 -7.88
CA ALA A 80 -2.68 -7.98 -8.13
C ALA A 80 -1.92 -8.30 -6.84
N PHE A 81 -1.60 -7.30 -6.03
CA PHE A 81 -1.00 -7.52 -4.71
C PHE A 81 -1.88 -8.39 -3.81
N LYS A 82 -3.20 -8.13 -3.82
CA LYS A 82 -4.13 -8.95 -3.05
C LYS A 82 -4.07 -10.42 -3.46
N GLU A 83 -4.08 -10.72 -4.75
CA GLU A 83 -3.97 -12.08 -5.27
C GLU A 83 -2.65 -12.74 -4.86
N GLU A 84 -1.53 -12.02 -4.93
CA GLU A 84 -0.21 -12.51 -4.53
C GLU A 84 -0.11 -12.78 -3.01
N PHE A 85 -0.63 -11.90 -2.18
CA PHE A 85 -0.63 -12.10 -0.72
C PHE A 85 -1.58 -13.21 -0.29
N GLU A 86 -2.80 -13.27 -0.83
CA GLU A 86 -3.78 -14.31 -0.51
C GLU A 86 -3.27 -15.71 -0.93
N SER A 87 -2.52 -15.82 -2.04
CA SER A 87 -1.91 -17.09 -2.47
C SER A 87 -0.82 -17.61 -1.52
N ARG A 88 -0.32 -16.76 -0.63
CA ARG A 88 0.70 -17.05 0.39
C ARG A 88 0.12 -17.10 1.80
N ASP A 89 -1.20 -17.29 1.94
CA ASP A 89 -1.92 -17.35 3.22
C ASP A 89 -1.85 -16.07 4.07
N TRP A 90 -1.63 -14.91 3.45
CA TRP A 90 -1.82 -13.63 4.12
C TRP A 90 -3.30 -13.25 4.08
N ALA A 91 -3.84 -12.81 5.19
CA ALA A 91 -5.26 -12.53 5.32
C ALA A 91 -5.53 -11.14 5.88
N LYS A 92 -6.65 -10.55 5.47
CA LYS A 92 -7.15 -9.32 6.08
C LYS A 92 -7.44 -9.52 7.55
N CYS A 93 -7.09 -8.52 8.35
CA CYS A 93 -7.47 -8.47 9.75
C CYS A 93 -8.36 -7.26 10.04
N LYS A 94 -9.52 -7.50 10.67
CA LYS A 94 -10.49 -6.47 11.05
C LYS A 94 -10.67 -6.43 12.54
N ILE A 95 -10.72 -5.20 13.07
CA ILE A 95 -11.11 -4.94 14.45
C ILE A 95 -12.35 -4.05 14.50
N PRO A 96 -13.34 -4.35 15.34
CA PRO A 96 -14.50 -3.48 15.52
C PRO A 96 -14.08 -2.15 16.20
N CYS A 97 -14.79 -1.08 15.89
CA CYS A 97 -14.61 0.22 16.53
C CYS A 97 -15.81 0.54 17.39
N ASP A 98 -15.57 0.71 18.68
CA ASP A 98 -16.53 1.29 19.62
C ASP A 98 -16.33 2.80 19.68
N TYR A 99 -17.24 3.56 19.08
CA TYR A 99 -17.15 5.01 19.13
C TYR A 99 -17.70 5.54 20.46
N PRO A 100 -16.90 6.31 21.22
CA PRO A 100 -17.34 6.84 22.50
C PRO A 100 -18.44 7.88 22.28
N ALA A 101 -19.50 7.77 23.08
CA ALA A 101 -20.62 8.71 23.05
C ALA A 101 -20.50 9.85 24.07
N ASN A 102 -19.54 9.78 24.98
CA ASN A 102 -19.35 10.72 26.11
C ASN A 102 -18.76 12.07 25.71
N TYR A 103 -18.35 12.24 24.44
CA TYR A 103 -17.76 13.50 23.93
C TYR A 103 -18.76 14.38 23.17
N TYR A 104 -20.02 13.97 23.06
CA TYR A 104 -21.04 14.82 22.48
C TYR A 104 -21.36 16.01 23.40
N ALA A 105 -21.64 17.15 22.79
CA ALA A 105 -22.05 18.35 23.52
C ALA A 105 -23.32 18.11 24.32
N GLY A 106 -23.44 18.76 25.49
CA GLY A 106 -24.61 18.63 26.34
C GLY A 106 -25.91 18.96 25.59
N GLY A 107 -26.88 18.05 25.68
CA GLY A 107 -28.17 18.19 24.99
C GLY A 107 -28.19 17.63 23.54
N TYR A 108 -27.04 17.33 22.93
CA TYR A 108 -27.02 16.67 21.62
C TYR A 108 -27.28 15.16 21.73
N LYS A 109 -28.21 14.68 20.95
CA LYS A 109 -28.51 13.24 20.86
C LYS A 109 -28.15 12.75 19.44
N PRO A 110 -27.09 11.93 19.28
CA PRO A 110 -26.76 11.37 17.99
C PRO A 110 -27.88 10.44 17.49
N ALA A 111 -28.18 10.48 16.20
CA ALA A 111 -29.24 9.68 15.59
C ALA A 111 -28.98 8.17 15.70
N SER A 112 -27.76 7.75 15.48
CA SER A 112 -27.21 6.43 15.82
C SER A 112 -25.69 6.50 15.71
N LEU A 113 -24.98 5.78 16.58
CA LEU A 113 -23.59 5.45 16.32
C LEU A 113 -23.59 4.33 15.27
N SER A 114 -22.78 4.46 14.22
CA SER A 114 -22.75 3.50 13.12
C SER A 114 -22.42 2.10 13.64
N LYS A 115 -23.40 1.20 13.63
CA LYS A 115 -23.15 -0.21 13.93
C LYS A 115 -22.24 -0.80 12.85
N GLY A 116 -21.19 -1.53 13.27
CA GLY A 116 -20.29 -2.21 12.36
C GLY A 116 -19.13 -1.37 11.82
N ALA A 117 -18.80 -0.26 12.47
CA ALA A 117 -17.55 0.44 12.20
C ALA A 117 -16.34 -0.45 12.52
N PHE A 118 -15.32 -0.44 11.69
CA PHE A 118 -14.12 -1.26 11.86
C PHE A 118 -12.87 -0.55 11.34
N ARG A 119 -11.70 -1.06 11.76
CA ARG A 119 -10.41 -0.82 11.10
C ARG A 119 -9.94 -2.13 10.48
N GLU A 120 -9.25 -2.04 9.36
CA GLU A 120 -8.77 -3.20 8.61
C GLU A 120 -7.31 -2.97 8.20
N ILE A 121 -6.44 -3.97 8.43
CA ILE A 121 -5.14 -4.09 7.79
C ILE A 121 -5.31 -5.01 6.58
N ASP A 122 -4.69 -4.63 5.46
CA ASP A 122 -4.84 -5.34 4.19
C ASP A 122 -4.38 -6.79 4.29
N PHE A 123 -3.24 -7.05 4.94
CA PHE A 123 -2.69 -8.38 5.10
C PHE A 123 -1.99 -8.53 6.44
N VAL A 124 -2.27 -9.63 7.14
CA VAL A 124 -1.60 -10.00 8.38
C VAL A 124 -1.20 -11.47 8.30
N ARG A 125 0.03 -11.78 8.71
CA ARG A 125 0.53 -13.14 8.90
C ARG A 125 1.60 -13.14 9.98
N ASN A 126 1.54 -14.12 10.90
CA ASN A 126 2.52 -14.32 11.96
C ASN A 126 2.94 -13.02 12.68
N ARG A 127 1.98 -12.14 13.00
CA ARG A 127 2.19 -10.84 13.68
C ARG A 127 2.91 -9.78 12.83
N VAL A 128 3.07 -9.99 11.54
CA VAL A 128 3.49 -8.97 10.57
C VAL A 128 2.26 -8.40 9.89
N GLY A 129 2.09 -7.08 9.91
CA GLY A 129 1.01 -6.37 9.20
C GLY A 129 1.55 -5.70 7.93
N VAL A 130 0.86 -5.87 6.80
CA VAL A 130 1.24 -5.26 5.51
C VAL A 130 0.10 -4.40 4.99
N GLU A 131 0.44 -3.21 4.55
CA GLU A 131 -0.43 -2.29 3.81
C GLU A 131 0.16 -2.03 2.42
N VAL A 132 -0.70 -2.00 1.41
CA VAL A 132 -0.32 -1.70 0.02
C VAL A 132 -1.03 -0.43 -0.43
N GLN A 133 -0.30 0.67 -0.55
CA GLN A 133 -0.88 2.00 -0.74
C GLN A 133 -0.46 2.65 -2.05
N PHE A 134 -1.26 2.48 -3.10
CA PHE A 134 -1.17 3.23 -4.36
C PHE A 134 -2.25 4.33 -4.46
N GLY A 135 -2.70 4.84 -3.33
CA GLY A 135 -3.77 5.82 -3.23
C GLY A 135 -3.31 7.18 -2.75
N LYS A 136 -4.25 7.93 -2.15
CA LYS A 136 -3.98 9.29 -1.67
C LYS A 136 -3.09 9.29 -0.43
N TYR A 137 -2.25 10.31 -0.33
CA TYR A 137 -1.28 10.53 0.74
C TYR A 137 -1.87 10.41 2.17
N ALA A 138 -3.04 10.96 2.41
CA ALA A 138 -3.68 10.89 3.73
C ALA A 138 -3.87 9.45 4.25
N PHE A 139 -4.07 8.48 3.38
CA PHE A 139 -4.21 7.08 3.78
C PHE A 139 -2.87 6.46 4.15
N MET A 140 -1.79 6.79 3.47
CA MET A 140 -0.44 6.31 3.78
C MET A 140 0.01 6.76 5.17
N VAL A 141 -0.15 8.06 5.48
CA VAL A 141 0.16 8.62 6.81
C VAL A 141 -0.71 7.95 7.87
N TYR A 142 -2.01 7.77 7.60
CA TYR A 142 -2.92 7.12 8.52
C TYR A 142 -2.52 5.66 8.80
N ASN A 143 -2.08 4.91 7.79
CA ASN A 143 -1.70 3.51 7.94
C ASN A 143 -0.59 3.36 9.00
N VAL A 144 0.52 4.04 8.82
CA VAL A 144 1.67 3.93 9.73
C VAL A 144 1.42 4.67 11.05
N CYS A 145 0.97 5.93 10.97
CA CYS A 145 0.90 6.78 12.16
C CYS A 145 -0.30 6.49 13.09
N ALA A 146 -1.30 5.77 12.63
CA ALA A 146 -2.47 5.44 13.43
C ALA A 146 -2.86 3.96 13.34
N LYS A 147 -3.16 3.45 12.14
CA LYS A 147 -3.75 2.12 12.00
C LYS A 147 -2.82 1.02 12.50
N MET A 148 -1.56 0.96 12.03
CA MET A 148 -0.60 -0.04 12.50
C MET A 148 -0.33 0.09 14.00
N THR A 149 -0.23 1.31 14.54
CA THR A 149 -0.09 1.56 15.98
C THR A 149 -1.27 1.01 16.78
N ILE A 150 -2.51 1.19 16.29
CA ILE A 150 -3.70 0.63 16.94
C ILE A 150 -3.63 -0.90 16.99
N PHE A 151 -3.31 -1.55 15.89
CA PHE A 151 -3.20 -3.01 15.81
C PHE A 151 -2.06 -3.56 16.66
N HIS A 152 -0.95 -2.81 16.76
CA HIS A 152 0.16 -3.16 17.63
C HIS A 152 -0.24 -3.06 19.12
N LYS A 153 -0.88 -1.98 19.54
CA LYS A 153 -1.39 -1.80 20.92
C LYS A 153 -2.47 -2.83 21.30
N MET A 154 -3.14 -3.41 20.33
CA MET A 154 -4.10 -4.52 20.52
C MET A 154 -3.44 -5.91 20.46
N ASP A 155 -2.12 -5.99 20.42
CA ASP A 155 -1.34 -7.23 20.39
C ASP A 155 -1.63 -8.14 19.17
N ILE A 156 -1.99 -7.54 18.02
CA ILE A 156 -2.30 -8.24 16.77
C ILE A 156 -1.08 -8.33 15.87
N ILE A 157 -0.28 -7.26 15.80
CA ILE A 157 0.97 -7.22 15.02
C ILE A 157 2.12 -6.70 15.88
N ASP A 158 3.33 -7.16 15.59
CA ASP A 158 4.56 -6.69 16.22
C ASP A 158 5.33 -5.70 15.35
N VAL A 159 5.19 -5.83 14.04
CA VAL A 159 5.87 -5.01 13.04
C VAL A 159 4.96 -4.75 11.83
N GLY A 160 5.11 -3.60 11.22
CA GLY A 160 4.40 -3.22 10.01
C GLY A 160 5.31 -3.16 8.78
N ILE A 161 4.74 -3.38 7.61
CA ILE A 161 5.35 -3.10 6.30
C ILE A 161 4.37 -2.22 5.53
N GLU A 162 4.86 -1.10 5.01
CA GLU A 162 4.09 -0.21 4.13
C GLU A 162 4.71 -0.23 2.73
N ILE A 163 3.96 -0.69 1.73
CA ILE A 163 4.39 -0.75 0.33
C ILE A 163 3.78 0.42 -0.41
N VAL A 164 4.63 1.32 -0.93
CA VAL A 164 4.23 2.55 -1.62
C VAL A 164 5.03 2.72 -2.92
N PRO A 165 4.54 3.45 -3.92
CA PRO A 165 5.32 3.71 -5.12
C PRO A 165 6.47 4.68 -4.84
N LEU A 166 7.59 4.57 -5.55
CA LEU A 166 8.53 5.65 -5.69
C LEU A 166 7.90 6.82 -6.47
N LYS A 167 8.45 8.02 -6.30
CA LYS A 167 7.96 9.25 -6.97
C LYS A 167 7.81 9.08 -8.47
N GLU A 168 8.81 8.53 -9.14
CA GLU A 168 8.80 8.28 -10.59
C GLU A 168 7.65 7.36 -11.03
N PHE A 169 7.37 6.32 -10.25
CA PHE A 169 6.27 5.41 -10.54
C PHE A 169 4.91 6.04 -10.22
N ALA A 170 4.81 6.83 -9.15
CA ALA A 170 3.61 7.59 -8.81
C ALA A 170 3.26 8.62 -9.90
N ASP A 171 4.26 9.22 -10.59
CA ASP A 171 4.05 10.14 -11.71
C ASP A 171 3.48 9.47 -12.97
N GLU A 172 3.51 8.16 -13.02
CA GLU A 172 2.81 7.37 -14.03
C GLU A 172 1.41 6.90 -13.58
N MET A 173 0.89 7.47 -12.50
CA MET A 173 -0.46 7.22 -11.96
C MET A 173 -1.28 8.52 -11.95
N SER A 174 -2.41 8.52 -11.25
CA SER A 174 -3.25 9.72 -11.09
C SER A 174 -2.59 10.77 -10.20
N THR A 175 -2.89 12.04 -10.44
CA THR A 175 -2.44 13.15 -9.59
C THR A 175 -2.84 12.93 -8.12
N GLY A 176 -1.91 13.19 -7.22
CA GLY A 176 -2.13 13.06 -5.77
C GLY A 176 -1.96 11.64 -5.21
N VAL A 177 -1.42 10.72 -6.00
CA VAL A 177 -0.91 9.45 -5.47
C VAL A 177 0.29 9.74 -4.57
N SER A 178 0.28 9.16 -3.38
CA SER A 178 1.38 9.25 -2.42
C SER A 178 2.60 8.47 -2.90
N TYR A 179 3.77 8.85 -2.42
CA TYR A 179 5.02 8.21 -2.82
C TYR A 179 6.02 8.17 -1.66
N PHE A 180 6.96 7.27 -1.78
CA PHE A 180 7.95 6.90 -0.76
C PHE A 180 8.74 8.11 -0.22
N GLU A 181 9.32 8.92 -1.10
CA GLU A 181 10.19 10.04 -0.72
C GLU A 181 9.44 11.11 0.08
N GLN A 182 8.18 11.36 -0.26
CA GLN A 182 7.32 12.27 0.50
C GLN A 182 7.08 11.76 1.92
N PHE A 183 6.78 10.48 2.04
CA PHE A 183 6.46 9.88 3.33
C PHE A 183 7.67 9.77 4.24
N VAL A 184 8.83 9.37 3.71
CA VAL A 184 10.09 9.35 4.45
C VAL A 184 10.40 10.75 5.00
N TRP A 185 10.30 11.79 4.15
CA TRP A 185 10.52 13.16 4.57
C TRP A 185 9.61 13.57 5.74
N ASP A 186 8.32 13.24 5.67
CA ASP A 186 7.36 13.56 6.72
C ASP A 186 7.65 12.81 8.02
N LEU A 187 8.02 11.54 7.96
CA LEU A 187 8.36 10.75 9.14
C LEU A 187 9.63 11.29 9.83
N GLU A 188 10.62 11.73 9.06
CA GLU A 188 11.84 12.32 9.62
C GLU A 188 11.58 13.68 10.28
N HIS A 189 10.68 14.50 9.73
CA HIS A 189 10.43 15.85 10.24
C HIS A 189 9.37 15.93 11.34
N ARG A 190 8.38 15.01 11.34
CA ARG A 190 7.35 14.99 12.38
C ARG A 190 7.79 14.34 13.69
N GLY A 191 8.85 13.52 13.63
CA GLY A 191 9.29 12.69 14.74
C GLY A 191 8.40 11.46 15.00
N VAL A 192 8.70 10.74 16.07
CA VAL A 192 8.12 9.43 16.43
C VAL A 192 7.16 9.47 17.62
N ALA A 193 6.75 10.65 18.06
CA ALA A 193 5.87 10.77 19.23
C ALA A 193 4.60 9.90 19.07
N ASP A 194 4.37 9.06 20.06
CA ASP A 194 3.22 8.15 20.18
C ASP A 194 3.11 7.07 19.08
N ILE A 195 4.18 6.83 18.30
CA ILE A 195 4.21 5.76 17.31
C ILE A 195 5.25 4.72 17.75
N ASP A 196 4.80 3.69 18.43
CA ASP A 196 5.66 2.71 19.10
C ASP A 196 6.02 1.52 18.19
N ILE A 197 5.29 1.31 17.11
CA ILE A 197 5.47 0.16 16.23
C ILE A 197 6.69 0.32 15.33
N PRO A 198 7.55 -0.70 15.21
CA PRO A 198 8.57 -0.76 14.16
C PRO A 198 7.91 -0.93 12.80
N VAL A 199 8.30 -0.12 11.81
CA VAL A 199 7.75 -0.19 10.45
C VAL A 199 8.88 -0.18 9.43
N LEU A 200 8.80 -1.07 8.45
CA LEU A 200 9.62 -1.06 7.25
C LEU A 200 8.81 -0.47 6.10
N ILE A 201 9.28 0.59 5.50
CA ILE A 201 8.65 1.24 4.36
C ILE A 201 9.43 0.87 3.10
N MET A 202 8.75 0.27 2.15
CA MET A 202 9.30 -0.19 0.88
C MET A 202 8.77 0.68 -0.25
N GLY A 203 9.66 1.41 -0.90
CA GLY A 203 9.39 2.14 -2.14
C GLY A 203 9.51 1.22 -3.33
N VAL A 204 8.45 1.05 -4.08
CA VAL A 204 8.42 0.15 -5.24
C VAL A 204 8.30 0.92 -6.55
N THR A 205 8.92 0.39 -7.58
CA THR A 205 8.83 0.88 -8.95
C THR A 205 8.82 -0.29 -9.92
N LYS A 206 8.68 0.01 -11.18
CA LYS A 206 8.88 -0.96 -12.26
C LYS A 206 10.37 -1.06 -12.60
N GLU A 207 10.76 -2.19 -13.10
CA GLU A 207 12.08 -2.45 -13.69
C GLU A 207 12.33 -1.59 -14.95
#